data_7f1a0b2ff610dd4ec465deed6c15bdff
#
_entry.id   7f1a0b2ff610dd4ec465deed6c15bdff
#
_cell.length_a   1.000
_cell.length_b   1.000
_cell.length_c   1.000
_cell.angle_alpha   90.00
_cell.angle_beta   90.00
_cell.angle_gamma   90.00
#
_symmetry.space_group_name_H-M   'P 1'
#
loop_
_entity.id
_entity.type
_entity.pdbx_description
1 polymer ?
#
loop_
_entity_poly.entity_id
_entity_poly.type
_entity_poly.pdbx_seq_one_letter_code
_entity_poly.pdbx_strand_id
1 'polypeptide(L)'
;MPNSQYEKQKFAAITIRLGAPQCTMLLFTSGKMVLTGCKSFMEVLLASMNALYMLRTCLPGVKFELCDVAIQNIVGNADLHLKAGEQLDLNAFYQDHNVYCTYQPNMFPGLIYRPVHVNLVILLFFSGRVVLTGARTMKCVYEGWDALFPLIKTYKRGAGAVLTAAESA
;
A
#
# COMPACT_ATOMS: atom_id res chain seq x y z
N MET A 1 -23.94 -15.89 6.39
CA MET A 1 -23.53 -15.32 5.09
C MET A 1 -22.33 -16.08 4.59
N PRO A 2 -22.32 -16.63 3.37
CA PRO A 2 -21.25 -17.53 2.90
C PRO A 2 -19.88 -16.87 2.74
N ASN A 3 -19.79 -15.53 2.71
CA ASN A 3 -18.55 -14.77 2.47
C ASN A 3 -18.14 -13.91 3.68
N SER A 4 -18.59 -14.25 4.89
CA SER A 4 -18.24 -13.53 6.11
C SER A 4 -17.46 -14.41 7.07
N GLN A 5 -16.45 -13.83 7.71
CA GLN A 5 -15.62 -14.46 8.73
C GLN A 5 -15.54 -13.56 9.95
N TYR A 6 -15.78 -14.15 11.14
CA TYR A 6 -15.65 -13.45 12.42
C TYR A 6 -14.90 -14.34 13.41
N GLU A 7 -13.70 -13.95 13.76
CA GLU A 7 -12.87 -14.58 14.78
C GLU A 7 -12.50 -13.55 15.85
N LYS A 8 -13.41 -13.31 16.80
CA LYS A 8 -13.28 -12.27 17.82
C LYS A 8 -11.95 -12.27 18.57
N GLN A 9 -11.36 -13.47 18.78
CA GLN A 9 -10.09 -13.61 19.49
C GLN A 9 -8.87 -13.16 18.68
N LYS A 10 -8.98 -13.17 17.33
CA LYS A 10 -7.90 -12.80 16.44
C LYS A 10 -8.07 -11.40 15.86
N PHE A 11 -9.32 -11.02 15.59
CA PHE A 11 -9.59 -9.74 14.93
C PHE A 11 -10.96 -9.18 15.35
N ALA A 12 -10.98 -7.94 15.82
CA ALA A 12 -12.16 -7.28 16.41
C ALA A 12 -13.20 -6.77 15.39
N ALA A 13 -13.13 -7.23 14.13
CA ALA A 13 -14.09 -6.85 13.09
C ALA A 13 -14.65 -8.07 12.34
N ILE A 14 -15.87 -7.93 11.86
CA ILE A 14 -16.45 -8.86 10.89
C ILE A 14 -15.84 -8.56 9.52
N THR A 15 -15.21 -9.56 8.91
CA THR A 15 -14.66 -9.45 7.55
C THR A 15 -15.68 -9.98 6.56
N ILE A 16 -16.07 -9.16 5.60
CA ILE A 16 -17.03 -9.52 4.54
C ILE A 16 -16.40 -9.21 3.18
N ARG A 17 -16.37 -10.21 2.31
CA ARG A 17 -15.87 -10.06 0.94
C ARG A 17 -17.06 -9.74 0.02
N LEU A 18 -16.99 -8.59 -0.65
CA LEU A 18 -17.96 -8.14 -1.63
C LEU A 18 -17.54 -8.64 -3.02
N GLY A 19 -18.50 -9.08 -3.82
CA GLY A 19 -18.25 -9.60 -5.17
C GLY A 19 -18.22 -8.52 -6.25
N ALA A 20 -19.03 -7.47 -6.07
CA ALA A 20 -19.13 -6.35 -7.01
C ALA A 20 -19.38 -5.03 -6.26
N PRO A 21 -18.40 -4.11 -6.20
CA PRO A 21 -17.01 -4.28 -6.63
C PRO A 21 -16.25 -5.32 -5.78
N GLN A 22 -15.19 -5.90 -6.34
CA GLN A 22 -14.34 -6.84 -5.61
C GLN A 22 -13.52 -6.11 -4.54
N CYS A 23 -14.05 -6.06 -3.33
CA CYS A 23 -13.38 -5.44 -2.20
C CYS A 23 -13.74 -6.18 -0.90
N THR A 24 -13.03 -5.85 0.17
CA THR A 24 -13.27 -6.41 1.50
C THR A 24 -13.76 -5.32 2.43
N MET A 25 -14.86 -5.58 3.11
CA MET A 25 -15.40 -4.75 4.17
C MET A 25 -15.02 -5.31 5.53
N LEU A 26 -14.51 -4.47 6.40
CA LEU A 26 -14.26 -4.74 7.81
C LEU A 26 -15.25 -3.91 8.61
N LEU A 27 -16.17 -4.58 9.32
CA LEU A 27 -17.16 -3.92 10.17
C LEU A 27 -16.79 -4.11 11.64
N PHE A 28 -16.54 -3.02 12.34
CA PHE A 28 -16.17 -3.00 13.74
C PHE A 28 -17.41 -2.84 14.65
N THR A 29 -17.32 -3.31 15.87
CA THR A 29 -18.39 -3.18 16.89
C THR A 29 -18.74 -1.73 17.22
N SER A 30 -17.83 -0.79 16.96
CA SER A 30 -18.06 0.66 17.11
C SER A 30 -18.95 1.27 16.01
N GLY A 31 -19.37 0.49 15.01
CA GLY A 31 -20.05 0.98 13.82
C GLY A 31 -19.11 1.53 12.74
N LYS A 32 -17.81 1.62 13.00
CA LYS A 32 -16.83 1.99 11.97
C LYS A 32 -16.74 0.90 10.92
N MET A 33 -16.66 1.32 9.66
CA MET A 33 -16.49 0.43 8.50
C MET A 33 -15.24 0.82 7.75
N VAL A 34 -14.41 -0.14 7.39
CA VAL A 34 -13.24 0.03 6.51
C VAL A 34 -13.46 -0.79 5.26
N LEU A 35 -13.35 -0.13 4.10
CA LEU A 35 -13.33 -0.79 2.80
C LEU A 35 -11.90 -0.84 2.29
N THR A 36 -11.47 -2.00 1.81
CA THR A 36 -10.12 -2.19 1.24
C THR A 36 -10.20 -2.96 -0.07
N GLY A 37 -9.30 -2.65 -1.00
CA GLY A 37 -9.25 -3.27 -2.32
C GLY A 37 -10.04 -2.55 -3.41
N CYS A 38 -10.76 -1.45 -3.11
CA CYS A 38 -11.39 -0.61 -4.12
C CYS A 38 -10.32 0.08 -4.97
N LYS A 39 -10.53 0.14 -6.28
CA LYS A 39 -9.58 0.70 -7.26
C LYS A 39 -9.94 2.12 -7.70
N SER A 40 -11.13 2.60 -7.35
CA SER A 40 -11.59 3.95 -7.67
C SER A 40 -12.52 4.47 -6.57
N PHE A 41 -12.74 5.80 -6.55
CA PHE A 41 -13.71 6.41 -5.63
C PHE A 41 -15.14 5.96 -5.92
N MET A 42 -15.48 5.71 -7.19
CA MET A 42 -16.78 5.16 -7.57
C MET A 42 -17.00 3.77 -7.00
N GLU A 43 -15.98 2.93 -7.00
CA GLU A 43 -16.05 1.61 -6.34
C GLU A 43 -16.24 1.73 -4.83
N VAL A 44 -15.60 2.72 -4.18
CA VAL A 44 -15.80 2.98 -2.75
C VAL A 44 -17.26 3.33 -2.48
N LEU A 45 -17.86 4.24 -3.27
CA LEU A 45 -19.28 4.63 -3.11
C LEU A 45 -20.20 3.43 -3.31
N LEU A 46 -20.00 2.67 -4.40
CA LEU A 46 -20.82 1.51 -4.71
C LEU A 46 -20.70 0.43 -3.62
N ALA A 47 -19.50 0.14 -3.16
CA ALA A 47 -19.27 -0.81 -2.07
C ALA A 47 -19.94 -0.35 -0.77
N SER A 48 -19.88 0.95 -0.46
CA SER A 48 -20.54 1.53 0.72
C SER A 48 -22.06 1.40 0.66
N MET A 49 -22.64 1.64 -0.51
CA MET A 49 -24.09 1.46 -0.72
C MET A 49 -24.51 -0.01 -0.61
N ASN A 50 -23.74 -0.92 -1.21
CA ASN A 50 -23.99 -2.35 -1.12
C ASN A 50 -23.86 -2.86 0.33
N ALA A 51 -22.88 -2.36 1.07
CA ALA A 51 -22.72 -2.65 2.49
C ALA A 51 -23.92 -2.17 3.32
N LEU A 52 -24.38 -0.95 3.08
CA LEU A 52 -25.55 -0.38 3.74
C LEU A 52 -26.82 -1.18 3.44
N TYR A 53 -27.04 -1.55 2.18
CA TYR A 53 -28.17 -2.39 1.77
C TYR A 53 -28.14 -3.75 2.47
N MET A 54 -26.97 -4.40 2.50
CA MET A 54 -26.79 -5.68 3.17
C MET A 54 -27.07 -5.60 4.66
N LEU A 55 -26.57 -4.56 5.35
CA LEU A 55 -26.80 -4.37 6.79
C LEU A 55 -28.30 -4.15 7.09
N ARG A 56 -28.99 -3.36 6.30
CA ARG A 56 -30.43 -3.13 6.44
C ARG A 56 -31.25 -4.40 6.23
N THR A 57 -30.82 -5.24 5.27
CA THR A 57 -31.49 -6.54 4.99
C THR A 57 -31.24 -7.54 6.11
N CYS A 58 -30.04 -7.57 6.68
CA CYS A 58 -29.69 -8.53 7.73
C CYS A 58 -30.23 -8.16 9.12
N LEU A 59 -30.44 -6.87 9.36
CA LEU A 59 -30.88 -6.33 10.65
C LEU A 59 -32.12 -5.44 10.46
N PRO A 60 -33.27 -6.01 10.07
CA PRO A 60 -34.49 -5.24 9.90
C PRO A 60 -34.89 -4.64 11.27
N GLY A 61 -35.19 -3.36 11.27
CA GLY A 61 -35.51 -2.61 12.49
C GLY A 61 -34.37 -1.80 13.09
N VAL A 62 -33.13 -1.98 12.63
CA VAL A 62 -32.00 -1.12 12.95
C VAL A 62 -31.83 -0.07 11.86
N LYS A 63 -31.79 1.20 12.26
CA LYS A 63 -31.54 2.30 11.32
C LYS A 63 -30.04 2.44 11.07
N PHE A 64 -29.63 2.25 9.83
CA PHE A 64 -28.26 2.48 9.37
C PHE A 64 -28.20 3.67 8.42
N GLU A 65 -27.25 4.55 8.67
CA GLU A 65 -26.93 5.70 7.82
C GLU A 65 -25.45 5.67 7.50
N LEU A 66 -25.09 6.11 6.30
CA LEU A 66 -23.71 6.24 5.88
C LEU A 66 -23.23 7.66 6.21
N CYS A 67 -22.20 7.78 7.04
CA CYS A 67 -21.61 9.05 7.42
C CYS A 67 -20.12 9.05 7.06
N ASP A 68 -19.58 10.21 6.74
CA ASP A 68 -18.13 10.50 6.68
C ASP A 68 -17.28 9.49 5.89
N VAL A 69 -17.64 9.30 4.63
CA VAL A 69 -16.83 8.45 3.73
C VAL A 69 -15.54 9.20 3.36
N ALA A 70 -14.40 8.71 3.84
CA ALA A 70 -13.11 9.33 3.61
C ALA A 70 -12.05 8.31 3.19
N ILE A 71 -11.23 8.67 2.21
CA ILE A 71 -10.07 7.87 1.82
C ILE A 71 -8.99 7.98 2.89
N GLN A 72 -8.58 6.84 3.44
CA GLN A 72 -7.55 6.75 4.47
C GLN A 72 -6.18 6.39 3.89
N ASN A 73 -6.15 5.62 2.82
CA ASN A 73 -4.91 5.19 2.18
C ASN A 73 -5.13 4.91 0.70
N ILE A 74 -4.21 5.39 -0.11
CA ILE A 74 -4.07 5.02 -1.53
C ILE A 74 -2.75 4.28 -1.66
N VAL A 75 -2.79 3.11 -2.31
CA VAL A 75 -1.59 2.34 -2.63
C VAL A 75 -1.36 2.42 -4.13
N GLY A 76 -0.22 2.99 -4.51
CA GLY A 76 0.29 3.02 -5.87
C GLY A 76 1.34 1.94 -6.08
N ASN A 77 1.33 1.31 -7.25
CA ASN A 77 2.35 0.36 -7.68
C ASN A 77 2.98 0.88 -8.98
N ALA A 78 4.29 0.83 -9.05
CA ALA A 78 5.06 1.15 -10.25
C ALA A 78 6.11 0.07 -10.50
N ASP A 79 6.52 -0.05 -11.76
CA ASP A 79 7.60 -0.93 -12.19
C ASP A 79 8.57 -0.12 -13.05
N LEU A 80 9.86 -0.18 -12.73
CA LEU A 80 10.90 0.53 -13.47
C LEU A 80 11.27 -0.18 -14.78
N HIS A 81 10.65 -1.31 -15.07
CA HIS A 81 10.90 -2.13 -16.26
C HIS A 81 12.40 -2.35 -16.49
N LEU A 82 13.07 -2.86 -15.47
CA LEU A 82 14.48 -3.20 -15.55
C LEU A 82 14.71 -4.29 -16.60
N LYS A 83 15.79 -4.18 -17.39
CA LYS A 83 16.17 -5.21 -18.36
C LYS A 83 16.60 -6.50 -17.64
N ALA A 84 16.60 -7.59 -18.38
CA ALA A 84 17.09 -8.87 -17.86
C ALA A 84 18.53 -8.73 -17.33
N GLY A 85 18.71 -9.08 -16.06
CA GLY A 85 19.99 -8.92 -15.37
C GLY A 85 20.25 -7.53 -14.77
N GLU A 86 19.38 -6.54 -14.97
CA GLU A 86 19.43 -5.28 -14.23
C GLU A 86 18.72 -5.43 -12.89
N GLN A 87 19.21 -4.72 -11.89
CA GLN A 87 18.60 -4.62 -10.57
C GLN A 87 18.88 -3.25 -9.94
N LEU A 88 18.11 -2.91 -8.90
CA LEU A 88 18.40 -1.72 -8.11
C LEU A 88 19.43 -2.03 -7.03
N ASP A 89 20.40 -1.14 -6.88
CA ASP A 89 21.32 -1.15 -5.76
C ASP A 89 20.72 -0.47 -4.54
N LEU A 90 19.97 -1.24 -3.76
CA LEU A 90 19.34 -0.74 -2.54
C LEU A 90 20.36 -0.41 -1.45
N ASN A 91 21.54 -1.05 -1.45
CA ASN A 91 22.60 -0.75 -0.49
C ASN A 91 23.20 0.63 -0.75
N ALA A 92 23.55 0.93 -2.01
CA ALA A 92 24.07 2.25 -2.37
C ALA A 92 23.00 3.34 -2.11
N PHE A 93 21.75 3.10 -2.49
CA PHE A 93 20.66 4.02 -2.17
C PHE A 93 20.53 4.27 -0.67
N TYR A 94 20.62 3.22 0.16
CA TYR A 94 20.59 3.35 1.61
C TYR A 94 21.76 4.15 2.15
N GLN A 95 22.98 3.93 1.66
CA GLN A 95 24.17 4.67 2.10
C GLN A 95 24.03 6.17 1.87
N ASP A 96 23.51 6.56 0.70
CA ASP A 96 23.38 7.97 0.32
C ASP A 96 22.18 8.67 0.98
N HIS A 97 21.14 7.90 1.35
CA HIS A 97 19.86 8.44 1.85
C HIS A 97 19.44 7.86 3.22
N ASN A 98 20.37 7.36 4.03
CA ASN A 98 20.08 6.60 5.26
C ASN A 98 19.19 7.35 6.27
N VAL A 99 19.27 8.69 6.33
CA VAL A 99 18.44 9.53 7.22
C VAL A 99 16.94 9.36 6.93
N TYR A 100 16.60 9.07 5.67
CA TYR A 100 15.21 8.93 5.20
C TYR A 100 14.82 7.50 4.90
N CYS A 101 15.74 6.55 5.13
CA CYS A 101 15.58 5.16 4.76
C CYS A 101 15.66 4.22 5.95
N THR A 102 14.96 3.10 5.84
CA THR A 102 15.17 1.91 6.67
C THR A 102 15.36 0.74 5.73
N TYR A 103 16.50 0.03 5.88
CA TYR A 103 16.78 -1.15 5.07
C TYR A 103 17.36 -2.27 5.94
N GLN A 104 16.59 -3.34 6.09
CA GLN A 104 16.95 -4.53 6.88
C GLN A 104 16.55 -5.77 6.07
N PRO A 105 17.36 -6.17 5.08
CA PRO A 105 16.99 -7.23 4.11
C PRO A 105 16.71 -8.59 4.77
N ASN A 106 17.26 -8.86 5.94
CA ASN A 106 16.99 -10.10 6.72
C ASN A 106 15.57 -10.13 7.31
N MET A 107 14.94 -8.98 7.54
CA MET A 107 13.58 -8.87 8.08
C MET A 107 12.55 -8.57 7.00
N PHE A 108 12.89 -7.69 6.06
CA PHE A 108 12.03 -7.27 4.97
C PHE A 108 12.87 -6.97 3.72
N PRO A 109 12.56 -7.58 2.56
CA PRO A 109 13.40 -7.50 1.36
C PRO A 109 13.35 -6.14 0.65
N GLY A 110 12.42 -5.26 1.03
CA GLY A 110 12.28 -3.92 0.48
C GLY A 110 12.97 -2.85 1.32
N LEU A 111 13.52 -1.84 0.66
CA LEU A 111 13.98 -0.62 1.32
C LEU A 111 12.77 0.30 1.54
N ILE A 112 12.62 0.82 2.74
CA ILE A 112 11.55 1.75 3.13
C ILE A 112 12.12 3.17 3.06
N TYR A 113 11.62 3.98 2.14
CA TYR A 113 12.01 5.38 1.96
C TYR A 113 10.87 6.31 2.35
N ARG A 114 11.20 7.37 3.10
CA ARG A 114 10.26 8.41 3.53
C ARG A 114 10.73 9.77 3.04
N PRO A 115 10.22 10.26 1.89
CA PRO A 115 10.57 11.58 1.37
C PRO A 115 10.16 12.68 2.35
N VAL A 116 11.00 13.73 2.48
CA VAL A 116 10.80 14.80 3.48
C VAL A 116 9.56 15.65 3.19
N HIS A 117 9.30 15.90 1.90
CA HIS A 117 8.30 16.88 1.48
C HIS A 117 6.93 16.27 1.14
N VAL A 118 6.81 14.95 1.19
CA VAL A 118 5.58 14.24 0.81
C VAL A 118 5.21 13.25 1.91
N ASN A 119 3.98 13.35 2.40
CA ASN A 119 3.51 12.48 3.49
C ASN A 119 3.07 11.10 2.95
N LEU A 120 4.03 10.29 2.56
CA LEU A 120 3.83 8.91 2.15
C LEU A 120 5.08 8.06 2.44
N VAL A 121 4.95 6.77 2.28
CA VAL A 121 6.04 5.79 2.40
C VAL A 121 6.22 5.11 1.04
N ILE A 122 7.46 4.97 0.63
CA ILE A 122 7.83 4.28 -0.61
C ILE A 122 8.62 3.01 -0.26
N LEU A 123 8.21 1.90 -0.82
CA LEU A 123 8.92 0.63 -0.71
C LEU A 123 9.61 0.35 -2.04
N LEU A 124 10.93 0.19 -2.00
CA LEU A 124 11.77 -0.09 -3.15
C LEU A 124 12.24 -1.54 -3.09
N PHE A 125 12.09 -2.26 -4.19
CA PHE A 125 12.56 -3.63 -4.29
C PHE A 125 13.68 -3.73 -5.33
N PHE A 126 14.64 -4.62 -5.09
CA PHE A 126 15.76 -4.85 -6.01
C PHE A 126 15.32 -5.17 -7.44
N SER A 127 14.14 -5.77 -7.61
CA SER A 127 13.53 -6.09 -8.90
C SER A 127 13.08 -4.87 -9.70
N GLY A 128 13.15 -3.66 -9.16
CA GLY A 128 12.61 -2.44 -9.76
C GLY A 128 11.12 -2.19 -9.48
N ARG A 129 10.48 -3.05 -8.70
CA ARG A 129 9.13 -2.78 -8.23
C ARG A 129 9.15 -1.71 -7.15
N VAL A 130 8.17 -0.82 -7.21
CA VAL A 130 7.99 0.29 -6.28
C VAL A 130 6.55 0.28 -5.78
N VAL A 131 6.37 0.41 -4.46
CA VAL A 131 5.05 0.57 -3.84
C VAL A 131 5.03 1.90 -3.08
N LEU A 132 4.04 2.75 -3.40
CA LEU A 132 3.79 3.99 -2.69
C LEU A 132 2.56 3.80 -1.80
N THR A 133 2.64 4.15 -0.53
CA THR A 133 1.54 3.93 0.42
C THR A 133 1.49 5.04 1.48
N GLY A 134 0.35 5.19 2.15
CA GLY A 134 0.15 6.24 3.17
C GLY A 134 -0.45 7.53 2.62
N ALA A 135 -0.55 7.68 1.30
CA ALA A 135 -1.19 8.83 0.69
C ALA A 135 -2.71 8.81 0.86
N ARG A 136 -3.32 9.98 1.00
CA ARG A 136 -4.79 10.15 1.03
C ARG A 136 -5.34 10.77 -0.25
N THR A 137 -4.47 11.25 -1.13
CA THR A 137 -4.84 11.85 -2.42
C THR A 137 -3.95 11.31 -3.53
N MET A 138 -4.47 11.25 -4.74
CA MET A 138 -3.67 10.88 -5.92
C MET A 138 -2.54 11.87 -6.18
N LYS A 139 -2.77 13.15 -5.90
CA LYS A 139 -1.73 14.19 -6.02
C LYS A 139 -0.50 13.82 -5.18
N CYS A 140 -0.70 13.41 -3.92
CA CYS A 140 0.39 12.99 -3.04
C CYS A 140 1.15 11.76 -3.59
N VAL A 141 0.45 10.81 -4.24
CA VAL A 141 1.09 9.65 -4.87
C VAL A 141 1.99 10.09 -6.03
N TYR A 142 1.51 11.00 -6.90
CA TYR A 142 2.30 11.51 -8.02
C TYR A 142 3.49 12.35 -7.55
N GLU A 143 3.30 13.25 -6.58
CA GLU A 143 4.40 14.02 -5.99
C GLU A 143 5.48 13.12 -5.39
N GLY A 144 5.08 12.04 -4.72
CA GLY A 144 6.03 11.05 -4.20
C GLY A 144 6.79 10.31 -5.29
N TRP A 145 6.12 9.96 -6.38
CA TRP A 145 6.76 9.36 -7.55
C TRP A 145 7.73 10.31 -8.24
N ASP A 146 7.31 11.55 -8.47
CA ASP A 146 8.13 12.58 -9.14
C ASP A 146 9.38 12.94 -8.32
N ALA A 147 9.28 12.90 -7.00
CA ALA A 147 10.43 13.09 -6.11
C ALA A 147 11.40 11.90 -6.14
N LEU A 148 10.90 10.66 -6.25
CA LEU A 148 11.71 9.45 -6.26
C LEU A 148 12.37 9.19 -7.62
N PHE A 149 11.61 9.34 -8.71
CA PHE A 149 11.98 8.82 -10.03
C PHE A 149 13.33 9.33 -10.57
N PRO A 150 13.68 10.62 -10.44
CA PRO A 150 15.00 11.10 -10.85
C PRO A 150 16.13 10.49 -10.02
N LEU A 151 15.92 10.28 -8.72
CA LEU A 151 16.92 9.71 -7.82
C LEU A 151 17.20 8.25 -8.14
N ILE A 152 16.15 7.43 -8.27
CA ILE A 152 16.30 5.98 -8.36
C ILE A 152 16.96 5.51 -9.66
N LYS A 153 16.92 6.34 -10.71
CA LYS A 153 17.56 6.02 -12.00
C LYS A 153 19.09 5.84 -11.89
N THR A 154 19.71 6.55 -10.96
CA THR A 154 21.18 6.52 -10.76
C THR A 154 21.65 5.24 -10.08
N TYR A 155 20.72 4.52 -9.43
CA TYR A 155 21.02 3.27 -8.69
C TYR A 155 20.70 1.99 -9.47
N LYS A 156 20.49 2.09 -10.78
CA LYS A 156 20.37 0.91 -11.64
C LYS A 156 21.74 0.30 -11.87
N ARG A 157 21.88 -1.00 -11.61
CA ARG A 157 23.07 -1.79 -11.90
C ARG A 157 22.76 -2.86 -12.94
N GLY A 158 23.64 -3.02 -13.94
CA GLY A 158 23.58 -4.12 -14.91
C GLY A 158 24.13 -5.43 -14.31
N ALA A 159 23.87 -6.55 -14.97
CA ALA A 159 24.23 -7.91 -14.56
C ALA A 159 25.73 -8.21 -14.36
N GLY A 160 26.62 -7.23 -14.41
CA GLY A 160 28.08 -7.42 -14.33
C GLY A 160 28.77 -6.75 -13.14
N ALA A 161 28.05 -6.02 -12.29
CA ALA A 161 28.66 -5.39 -11.13
C ALA A 161 28.64 -6.33 -9.91
N VAL A 162 29.58 -7.25 -9.87
CA VAL A 162 29.89 -8.05 -8.67
C VAL A 162 30.33 -7.10 -7.58
N LEU A 163 29.73 -7.21 -6.39
CA LEU A 163 30.24 -6.59 -5.17
C LEU A 163 31.66 -7.10 -4.93
N THR A 164 32.68 -6.32 -5.26
CA THR A 164 33.96 -6.45 -4.61
C THR A 164 33.76 -5.93 -3.18
N ALA A 165 33.67 -6.86 -2.24
CA ALA A 165 33.80 -6.53 -0.84
C ALA A 165 35.15 -5.81 -0.68
N ALA A 166 35.08 -4.52 -0.28
CA ALA A 166 36.28 -3.84 0.17
C ALA A 166 36.68 -4.54 1.47
N GLU A 167 37.76 -5.31 1.39
CA GLU A 167 38.47 -5.82 2.55
C GLU A 167 38.90 -4.62 3.41
N SER A 168 38.40 -4.63 4.63
CA SER A 168 38.88 -3.77 5.70
C SER A 168 40.30 -4.13 6.05
N ALA A 169 41.22 -3.20 5.94
CA ALA A 169 42.43 -3.18 6.72
C ALA A 169 42.21 -2.35 7.99
#